data_dc59bf5118256fb8da485a02dcbb45f3
#
_entry.id   dc59bf5118256fb8da485a02dcbb45f3
#
_cell.length_a   1.000
_cell.length_b   1.000
_cell.length_c   1.000
_cell.angle_alpha   90.00
_cell.angle_beta   90.00
_cell.angle_gamma   90.00
#
_symmetry.space_group_name_H-M   'P 1'
#
loop_
_entity.id
_entity.type
_entity.pdbx_description
1 polymer ?
#
loop_
_entity_poly.entity_id
_entity_poly.type
_entity_poly.pdbx_seq_one_letter_code
_entity_poly.pdbx_strand_id
1 'polypeptide(L)'
;MNNIILILVMYYIFAVILITATLNIIEYSSKKRYKREVENLDIEKNQVIDAPIMTELSKVENLTKVKSIDEKYNVWKNEIDKIKEFSNKDLNDMIIEADFLIDQKSYKDYIKKRTNIEIRLYEMEELKARLLEEIKEITLSEERNRVTITDLKTKFRNTVKIFEDTKIDFEPVDKTIELQIENIEKMFQDFEMCMEKEDYIEANKMVSVLNGLISHLETIIDEIPGALLMALNIIPKRLTDLKIEYQKMIRKGYQLDYLNVEYNIEEIEKKIQDIMAKIRVLNLEDAVFDLKTMLEYTDSVFNDFEKEKIARKSFEESVNIFKSKAYKINDFMNKLSGRVK
;
A
#
# COMPACT_ATOMS: atom_id res chain seq x y z
N MET A 1 77.59 22.73 24.85
CA MET A 1 76.62 21.86 25.48
C MET A 1 75.35 22.62 26.02
N ASN A 2 75.59 23.80 26.67
CA ASN A 2 74.47 24.57 27.23
C ASN A 2 73.47 25.12 26.19
N ASN A 3 73.85 25.52 24.99
CA ASN A 3 72.93 26.07 23.99
C ASN A 3 72.02 25.01 23.37
N ILE A 4 72.43 23.74 23.27
CA ILE A 4 71.55 22.62 22.75
C ILE A 4 70.47 22.27 23.76
N ILE A 5 70.87 22.27 25.07
CA ILE A 5 69.89 22.01 26.13
C ILE A 5 68.84 23.15 26.21
N LEU A 6 69.29 24.39 26.03
CA LEU A 6 68.40 25.57 26.02
C LEU A 6 67.41 25.49 24.83
N ILE A 7 67.86 25.10 23.65
CA ILE A 7 67.00 24.92 22.47
C ILE A 7 65.95 23.78 22.68
N LEU A 8 66.34 22.65 23.26
CA LEU A 8 65.46 21.54 23.56
C LEU A 8 64.39 21.96 24.60
N VAL A 9 64.76 22.72 25.62
CA VAL A 9 63.82 23.26 26.63
C VAL A 9 62.83 24.21 25.95
N MET A 10 63.26 25.07 25.05
CA MET A 10 62.36 25.98 24.30
C MET A 10 61.36 25.20 23.44
N TYR A 11 61.79 24.16 22.70
CA TYR A 11 60.90 23.30 21.91
C TYR A 11 59.88 22.57 22.80
N TYR A 12 60.30 22.08 23.98
CA TYR A 12 59.40 21.45 24.93
C TYR A 12 58.32 22.42 25.44
N ILE A 13 58.72 23.63 25.84
CA ILE A 13 57.80 24.70 26.29
C ILE A 13 56.82 25.05 25.14
N PHE A 14 57.33 25.23 23.93
CA PHE A 14 56.46 25.51 22.76
C PHE A 14 55.47 24.39 22.48
N ALA A 15 55.92 23.14 22.54
CA ALA A 15 55.02 21.97 22.36
C ALA A 15 53.91 21.91 23.44
N VAL A 16 54.25 22.19 24.70
CA VAL A 16 53.28 22.26 25.81
C VAL A 16 52.27 23.39 25.59
N ILE A 17 52.72 24.58 25.18
CA ILE A 17 51.82 25.70 24.85
C ILE A 17 50.89 25.36 23.70
N LEU A 18 51.39 24.70 22.65
CA LEU A 18 50.61 24.31 21.48
C LEU A 18 49.56 23.25 21.84
N ILE A 19 49.94 22.27 22.66
CA ILE A 19 49.00 21.25 23.16
C ILE A 19 47.90 21.89 24.04
N THR A 20 48.27 22.77 24.98
CA THR A 20 47.30 23.45 25.85
C THR A 20 46.38 24.38 25.04
N ALA A 21 46.90 25.09 24.05
CA ALA A 21 46.09 25.92 23.16
C ALA A 21 45.08 25.08 22.33
N THR A 22 45.51 23.95 21.77
CA THR A 22 44.63 23.04 21.01
C THR A 22 43.55 22.43 21.90
N LEU A 23 43.90 21.99 23.11
CA LEU A 23 42.91 21.49 24.10
C LEU A 23 41.90 22.56 24.48
N ASN A 24 42.30 23.79 24.71
CA ASN A 24 41.40 24.90 25.01
C ASN A 24 40.46 25.22 23.82
N ILE A 25 40.92 25.17 22.61
CA ILE A 25 40.10 25.38 21.40
C ILE A 25 39.07 24.26 21.25
N ILE A 26 39.45 23.00 21.44
CA ILE A 26 38.57 21.85 21.39
C ILE A 26 37.51 21.97 22.47
N GLU A 27 37.91 22.30 23.68
CA GLU A 27 36.98 22.48 24.82
C GLU A 27 35.99 23.62 24.55
N TYR A 28 36.46 24.77 24.10
CA TYR A 28 35.59 25.91 23.75
C TYR A 28 34.58 25.53 22.63
N SER A 29 35.06 24.86 21.60
CA SER A 29 34.20 24.40 20.51
C SER A 29 33.16 23.41 20.99
N SER A 30 33.54 22.43 21.83
CA SER A 30 32.65 21.45 22.42
C SER A 30 31.59 22.12 23.33
N LYS A 31 32.00 23.04 24.21
CA LYS A 31 31.08 23.79 25.07
C LYS A 31 30.07 24.58 24.25
N LYS A 32 30.51 25.26 23.17
CA LYS A 32 29.64 26.05 22.31
C LYS A 32 28.61 25.13 21.57
N ARG A 33 29.04 23.95 21.13
CA ARG A 33 28.16 22.95 20.49
C ARG A 33 27.08 22.47 21.47
N TYR A 34 27.47 22.06 22.66
CA TYR A 34 26.53 21.55 23.66
C TYR A 34 25.54 22.63 24.14
N LYS A 35 25.96 23.89 24.28
CA LYS A 35 25.03 24.97 24.60
C LYS A 35 23.99 25.21 23.50
N ARG A 36 24.35 25.08 22.24
CA ARG A 36 23.37 25.11 21.13
C ARG A 36 22.41 23.94 21.18
N GLU A 37 22.89 22.75 21.55
CA GLU A 37 22.02 21.59 21.72
C GLU A 37 20.99 21.82 22.84
N VAL A 38 21.37 22.42 23.97
CA VAL A 38 20.44 22.78 25.05
C VAL A 38 19.44 23.85 24.60
N GLU A 39 19.88 24.84 23.85
CA GLU A 39 19.01 25.87 23.27
C GLU A 39 17.97 25.25 22.30
N ASN A 40 18.38 24.28 21.48
CA ASN A 40 17.45 23.55 20.63
C ASN A 40 16.42 22.76 21.44
N LEU A 41 16.84 22.08 22.51
CA LEU A 41 15.91 21.36 23.40
C LEU A 41 14.89 22.28 24.06
N ASP A 42 15.28 23.51 24.41
CA ASP A 42 14.35 24.50 24.94
C ASP A 42 13.36 25.00 23.89
N ILE A 43 13.81 25.15 22.63
CA ILE A 43 12.94 25.48 21.50
C ILE A 43 11.95 24.36 21.26
N GLU A 44 12.40 23.10 21.20
CA GLU A 44 11.54 21.91 21.01
C GLU A 44 10.51 21.81 22.15
N LYS A 45 10.93 22.01 23.42
CA LYS A 45 10.02 22.05 24.58
C LYS A 45 8.90 23.09 24.38
N ASN A 46 9.25 24.29 23.93
CA ASN A 46 8.28 25.35 23.72
C ASN A 46 7.33 25.04 22.55
N GLN A 47 7.82 24.39 21.50
CA GLN A 47 6.98 23.93 20.37
C GLN A 47 5.97 22.84 20.77
N VAL A 48 6.28 22.03 21.77
CA VAL A 48 5.31 21.05 22.30
C VAL A 48 4.11 21.77 22.96
N ILE A 49 4.34 22.90 23.64
CA ILE A 49 3.31 23.63 24.37
C ILE A 49 2.48 24.55 23.45
N ASP A 50 3.13 25.21 22.48
CA ASP A 50 2.51 26.22 21.59
C ASP A 50 1.67 25.60 20.45
N ALA A 51 1.30 24.38 20.58
CA ALA A 51 0.67 23.65 19.52
C ALA A 51 -0.78 24.04 19.26
N PRO A 52 -1.25 23.74 18.05
CA PRO A 52 -2.64 23.90 17.64
C PRO A 52 -3.65 23.15 18.53
N ILE A 53 -3.17 22.33 19.48
CA ILE A 53 -4.01 21.56 20.40
C ILE A 53 -4.98 22.43 21.23
N MET A 54 -4.52 23.62 21.66
CA MET A 54 -5.39 24.55 22.41
C MET A 54 -6.47 25.15 21.52
N THR A 55 -6.13 25.41 20.27
CA THR A 55 -7.09 25.94 19.28
C THR A 55 -8.15 24.88 18.96
N GLU A 56 -7.74 23.62 18.79
CA GLU A 56 -8.67 22.53 18.55
C GLU A 56 -9.53 22.22 19.80
N LEU A 57 -8.94 22.24 20.98
CA LEU A 57 -9.68 22.06 22.23
C LEU A 57 -10.74 23.15 22.44
N SER A 58 -10.42 24.42 22.11
CA SER A 58 -11.39 25.52 22.22
C SER A 58 -12.56 25.39 21.23
N LYS A 59 -12.37 24.72 20.10
CA LYS A 59 -13.47 24.38 19.18
C LYS A 59 -14.43 23.35 19.80
N VAL A 60 -13.87 22.34 20.51
CA VAL A 60 -14.69 21.33 21.22
C VAL A 60 -15.47 21.99 22.36
N GLU A 61 -14.93 22.99 23.02
CA GLU A 61 -15.64 23.71 24.11
C GLU A 61 -16.99 24.27 23.65
N ASN A 62 -17.07 24.67 22.38
CA ASN A 62 -18.34 25.12 21.80
C ASN A 62 -19.33 23.96 21.49
N LEU A 63 -18.85 22.71 21.48
CA LEU A 63 -19.65 21.50 21.21
C LEU A 63 -20.02 20.72 22.49
N THR A 64 -19.67 21.21 23.68
CA THR A 64 -19.89 20.54 24.99
C THR A 64 -21.35 20.44 25.42
N LYS A 65 -22.31 20.81 24.60
CA LYS A 65 -23.74 20.62 24.89
C LYS A 65 -24.16 19.15 24.97
N VAL A 66 -23.37 18.24 24.42
CA VAL A 66 -23.59 16.79 24.47
C VAL A 66 -22.79 16.20 25.62
N LYS A 67 -23.45 15.54 26.57
CA LYS A 67 -22.87 14.99 27.81
C LYS A 67 -21.65 14.08 27.56
N SER A 68 -21.66 13.29 26.49
CA SER A 68 -20.54 12.41 26.11
C SER A 68 -19.30 13.18 25.65
N ILE A 69 -19.47 14.34 25.03
CA ILE A 69 -18.39 15.23 24.59
C ILE A 69 -17.83 15.99 25.79
N ASP A 70 -18.68 16.42 26.72
CA ASP A 70 -18.25 17.13 27.93
C ASP A 70 -17.33 16.25 28.82
N GLU A 71 -17.65 14.96 28.98
CA GLU A 71 -16.80 14.01 29.70
C GLU A 71 -15.42 13.86 29.04
N LYS A 72 -15.35 13.71 27.72
CA LYS A 72 -14.10 13.63 26.98
C LYS A 72 -13.32 14.93 27.03
N TYR A 73 -13.97 16.06 26.86
CA TYR A 73 -13.36 17.39 26.95
C TYR A 73 -12.63 17.58 28.28
N ASN A 74 -13.28 17.21 29.40
CA ASN A 74 -12.69 17.32 30.74
C ASN A 74 -11.46 16.40 30.90
N VAL A 75 -11.49 15.20 30.32
CA VAL A 75 -10.33 14.30 30.33
C VAL A 75 -9.17 14.92 29.54
N TRP A 76 -9.40 15.37 28.31
CA TRP A 76 -8.37 15.99 27.47
C TRP A 76 -7.79 17.26 28.08
N LYS A 77 -8.65 18.13 28.64
CA LYS A 77 -8.20 19.33 29.34
C LYS A 77 -7.24 18.99 30.48
N ASN A 78 -7.58 17.98 31.27
CA ASN A 78 -6.74 17.53 32.37
C ASN A 78 -5.40 16.94 31.87
N GLU A 79 -5.41 16.17 30.77
CA GLU A 79 -4.18 15.63 30.17
C GLU A 79 -3.28 16.75 29.61
N ILE A 80 -3.87 17.74 28.93
CA ILE A 80 -3.14 18.89 28.39
C ILE A 80 -2.55 19.73 29.54
N ASP A 81 -3.29 19.93 30.63
CA ASP A 81 -2.80 20.66 31.77
C ASP A 81 -1.62 19.92 32.44
N LYS A 82 -1.66 18.60 32.54
CA LYS A 82 -0.52 17.78 33.01
C LYS A 82 0.70 17.92 32.08
N ILE A 83 0.52 17.91 30.76
CA ILE A 83 1.62 18.13 29.81
C ILE A 83 2.25 19.51 30.06
N LYS A 84 1.44 20.54 30.21
CA LYS A 84 1.91 21.92 30.50
C LYS A 84 2.67 22.02 31.81
N GLU A 85 2.13 21.43 32.87
CA GLU A 85 2.77 21.43 34.18
C GLU A 85 4.12 20.72 34.11
N PHE A 86 4.18 19.54 33.53
CA PHE A 86 5.42 18.80 33.39
C PHE A 86 6.44 19.54 32.51
N SER A 87 6.02 20.13 31.40
CA SER A 87 6.91 20.89 30.52
C SER A 87 7.47 22.15 31.21
N ASN A 88 6.62 22.90 31.92
CA ASN A 88 7.03 24.17 32.52
C ASN A 88 7.87 24.00 33.80
N LYS A 89 7.72 22.89 34.51
CA LYS A 89 8.42 22.63 35.75
C LYS A 89 9.52 21.60 35.58
N ASP A 90 9.15 20.33 35.40
CA ASP A 90 10.10 19.23 35.46
C ASP A 90 11.10 19.26 34.28
N LEU A 91 10.61 19.48 33.05
CA LEU A 91 11.46 19.53 31.87
C LEU A 91 12.34 20.79 31.85
N ASN A 92 11.80 21.91 32.32
CA ASN A 92 12.57 23.13 32.43
C ASN A 92 13.71 22.98 33.44
N ASP A 93 13.46 22.38 34.61
CA ASP A 93 14.49 22.08 35.60
C ASP A 93 15.57 21.15 35.06
N MET A 94 15.18 20.14 34.24
CA MET A 94 16.12 19.24 33.58
C MET A 94 17.00 19.97 32.57
N ILE A 95 16.47 20.91 31.81
CA ILE A 95 17.22 21.74 30.85
C ILE A 95 18.21 22.66 31.55
N ILE A 96 17.78 23.31 32.64
CA ILE A 96 18.67 24.16 33.47
C ILE A 96 19.82 23.31 34.06
N GLU A 97 19.51 22.11 34.57
CA GLU A 97 20.54 21.20 35.07
C GLU A 97 21.51 20.76 33.97
N ALA A 98 21.02 20.50 32.75
CA ALA A 98 21.86 20.14 31.60
C ALA A 98 22.82 21.30 31.24
N ASP A 99 22.37 22.55 31.24
CA ASP A 99 23.21 23.73 31.01
C ASP A 99 24.27 23.88 32.09
N PHE A 100 23.89 23.68 33.38
CA PHE A 100 24.81 23.70 34.51
C PHE A 100 25.93 22.62 34.41
N LEU A 101 25.58 21.41 33.97
CA LEU A 101 26.56 20.33 33.76
C LEU A 101 27.58 20.68 32.67
N ILE A 102 27.18 21.42 31.63
CA ILE A 102 28.11 21.92 30.61
C ILE A 102 29.08 22.95 31.21
N ASP A 103 28.57 23.84 32.07
CA ASP A 103 29.40 24.84 32.73
C ASP A 103 30.41 24.21 33.71
N GLN A 104 30.05 23.11 34.35
CA GLN A 104 30.94 22.30 35.20
C GLN A 104 31.88 21.38 34.37
N LYS A 105 31.84 21.38 33.03
CA LYS A 105 32.61 20.51 32.15
C LYS A 105 32.32 19.01 32.36
N SER A 106 31.18 18.65 32.97
CA SER A 106 30.75 17.28 33.20
C SER A 106 30.00 16.74 31.94
N TYR A 107 30.66 16.68 30.81
CA TYR A 107 30.05 16.35 29.53
C TYR A 107 29.44 14.94 29.48
N LYS A 108 29.98 13.99 30.24
CA LYS A 108 29.42 12.62 30.31
C LYS A 108 28.04 12.59 30.95
N ASP A 109 27.86 13.37 32.02
CA ASP A 109 26.57 13.45 32.73
C ASP A 109 25.60 14.34 31.96
N TYR A 110 26.09 15.38 31.28
CA TYR A 110 25.32 16.16 30.30
C TYR A 110 24.71 15.26 29.20
N ILE A 111 25.48 14.38 28.57
CA ILE A 111 24.98 13.49 27.50
C ILE A 111 23.85 12.61 28.04
N LYS A 112 24.01 12.03 29.23
CA LYS A 112 22.94 11.22 29.85
C LYS A 112 21.69 12.07 30.13
N LYS A 113 21.85 13.28 30.65
CA LYS A 113 20.75 14.18 30.95
C LYS A 113 20.01 14.60 29.68
N ARG A 114 20.77 14.97 28.63
CA ARG A 114 20.25 15.28 27.30
C ARG A 114 19.41 14.13 26.75
N THR A 115 19.92 12.89 26.73
CA THR A 115 19.16 11.72 26.26
C THR A 115 17.86 11.54 27.02
N ASN A 116 17.89 11.81 28.34
CA ASN A 116 16.67 11.71 29.16
C ASN A 116 15.66 12.81 28.81
N ILE A 117 16.12 14.02 28.52
CA ILE A 117 15.28 15.13 28.05
C ILE A 117 14.67 14.79 26.68
N GLU A 118 15.48 14.28 25.74
CA GLU A 118 15.01 13.88 24.41
C GLU A 118 13.93 12.79 24.47
N ILE A 119 14.11 11.79 25.36
CA ILE A 119 13.09 10.74 25.59
C ILE A 119 11.79 11.35 26.10
N ARG A 120 11.87 12.27 27.08
CA ARG A 120 10.69 12.93 27.64
C ARG A 120 9.98 13.84 26.64
N LEU A 121 10.73 14.56 25.82
CA LEU A 121 10.17 15.35 24.73
C LEU A 121 9.43 14.47 23.74
N TYR A 122 10.03 13.34 23.33
CA TYR A 122 9.40 12.38 22.44
C TYR A 122 8.09 11.80 23.02
N GLU A 123 8.11 11.39 24.31
CA GLU A 123 6.91 10.89 25.00
C GLU A 123 5.79 11.95 25.03
N MET A 124 6.14 13.21 25.21
CA MET A 124 5.19 14.32 25.21
C MET A 124 4.64 14.61 23.81
N GLU A 125 5.49 14.57 22.77
CA GLU A 125 5.05 14.75 21.39
C GLU A 125 4.10 13.63 20.93
N GLU A 126 4.38 12.40 21.31
CA GLU A 126 3.52 11.26 21.00
C GLU A 126 2.17 11.38 21.72
N LEU A 127 2.18 11.73 23.00
CA LEU A 127 0.95 11.96 23.76
C LEU A 127 0.13 13.11 23.16
N LYS A 128 0.78 14.22 22.81
CA LYS A 128 0.16 15.35 22.13
C LYS A 128 -0.45 14.97 20.78
N ALA A 129 0.29 14.19 19.96
CA ALA A 129 -0.19 13.76 18.67
C ALA A 129 -1.45 12.90 18.80
N ARG A 130 -1.45 11.97 19.76
CA ARG A 130 -2.62 11.14 20.06
C ARG A 130 -3.81 11.98 20.53
N LEU A 131 -3.59 12.91 21.47
CA LEU A 131 -4.66 13.79 21.95
C LEU A 131 -5.20 14.68 20.82
N LEU A 132 -4.33 15.19 19.96
CA LEU A 132 -4.73 16.02 18.83
C LEU A 132 -5.56 15.22 17.82
N GLU A 133 -5.23 13.95 17.60
CA GLU A 133 -5.99 13.05 16.73
C GLU A 133 -7.39 12.78 17.32
N GLU A 134 -7.45 12.42 18.61
CA GLU A 134 -8.73 12.21 19.32
C GLU A 134 -9.61 13.47 19.33
N ILE A 135 -9.02 14.66 19.53
CA ILE A 135 -9.74 15.92 19.49
C ILE A 135 -10.22 16.23 18.07
N LYS A 136 -9.39 15.99 17.06
CA LYS A 136 -9.75 16.19 15.66
C LYS A 136 -10.87 15.27 15.19
N GLU A 137 -10.98 14.06 15.71
CA GLU A 137 -12.11 13.18 15.41
C GLU A 137 -13.45 13.83 15.80
N ILE A 138 -13.48 14.62 16.87
CA ILE A 138 -14.69 15.35 17.32
C ILE A 138 -14.82 16.71 16.65
N THR A 139 -13.70 17.43 16.44
CA THR A 139 -13.69 18.75 15.80
C THR A 139 -13.78 18.67 14.28
N LEU A 140 -13.87 17.46 13.71
CA LEU A 140 -14.30 17.30 12.34
C LEU A 140 -15.68 17.94 12.20
N SER A 141 -15.58 19.25 11.98
CA SER A 141 -16.72 20.15 11.98
C SER A 141 -17.80 19.60 11.06
N GLU A 142 -19.03 19.89 11.43
CA GLU A 142 -20.22 19.76 10.60
C GLU A 142 -19.92 20.14 9.14
N GLU A 143 -19.11 21.15 8.92
CA GLU A 143 -18.69 21.64 7.61
C GLU A 143 -17.82 20.64 6.83
N ARG A 144 -16.85 19.96 7.46
CA ARG A 144 -16.04 18.90 6.82
C ARG A 144 -16.86 17.66 6.49
N ASN A 145 -17.69 17.21 7.42
CA ASN A 145 -18.58 16.09 7.18
C ASN A 145 -19.56 16.44 6.07
N ARG A 146 -20.09 17.66 6.00
CA ARG A 146 -20.99 18.13 4.92
C ARG A 146 -20.29 18.19 3.58
N VAL A 147 -19.05 18.70 3.51
CA VAL A 147 -18.29 18.71 2.25
C VAL A 147 -17.99 17.28 1.80
N THR A 148 -17.42 16.46 2.68
CA THR A 148 -17.06 15.07 2.33
C THR A 148 -18.29 14.25 1.94
N ILE A 149 -19.41 14.37 2.67
CA ILE A 149 -20.63 13.64 2.35
C ILE A 149 -21.25 14.11 1.02
N THR A 150 -21.12 15.38 0.70
CA THR A 150 -21.58 15.94 -0.59
C THR A 150 -20.79 15.36 -1.76
N ASP A 151 -19.48 15.24 -1.59
CA ASP A 151 -18.61 14.60 -2.59
C ASP A 151 -18.93 13.10 -2.72
N LEU A 152 -19.13 12.40 -1.60
CA LEU A 152 -19.54 11.00 -1.60
C LEU A 152 -20.91 10.78 -2.25
N LYS A 153 -21.90 11.65 -1.97
CA LYS A 153 -23.20 11.61 -2.64
C LYS A 153 -23.09 11.83 -4.14
N THR A 154 -22.18 12.70 -4.55
CA THR A 154 -21.95 12.99 -5.98
C THR A 154 -21.30 11.79 -6.67
N LYS A 155 -20.26 11.19 -6.08
CA LYS A 155 -19.64 9.96 -6.57
C LYS A 155 -20.68 8.83 -6.66
N PHE A 156 -21.39 8.58 -5.58
CA PHE A 156 -22.43 7.55 -5.52
C PHE A 156 -23.48 7.70 -6.63
N ARG A 157 -24.04 8.92 -6.81
CA ARG A 157 -25.00 9.20 -7.88
C ARG A 157 -24.45 8.93 -9.27
N ASN A 158 -23.18 9.31 -9.51
CA ASN A 158 -22.54 9.06 -10.80
C ASN A 158 -22.37 7.55 -11.03
N THR A 159 -21.95 6.82 -10.02
CA THR A 159 -21.77 5.36 -10.08
C THR A 159 -23.10 4.64 -10.31
N VAL A 160 -24.16 5.02 -9.58
CA VAL A 160 -25.51 4.49 -9.78
C VAL A 160 -26.03 4.79 -11.18
N LYS A 161 -25.79 6.01 -11.70
CA LYS A 161 -26.19 6.37 -13.06
C LYS A 161 -25.50 5.48 -14.10
N ILE A 162 -24.19 5.24 -13.97
CA ILE A 162 -23.46 4.33 -14.88
C ILE A 162 -24.10 2.93 -14.83
N PHE A 163 -24.39 2.43 -13.65
CA PHE A 163 -25.07 1.13 -13.48
C PHE A 163 -26.43 1.10 -14.17
N GLU A 164 -27.28 2.13 -13.97
CA GLU A 164 -28.60 2.20 -14.58
C GLU A 164 -28.53 2.27 -16.11
N ASP A 165 -27.59 3.07 -16.65
CA ASP A 165 -27.39 3.24 -18.09
C ASP A 165 -26.90 1.94 -18.78
N THR A 166 -26.20 1.06 -18.03
CA THR A 166 -25.57 -0.16 -18.55
C THR A 166 -26.07 -1.43 -17.83
N LYS A 167 -27.23 -1.40 -17.23
CA LYS A 167 -27.77 -2.47 -16.37
C LYS A 167 -27.79 -3.86 -17.00
N ILE A 168 -27.99 -3.92 -18.30
CA ILE A 168 -28.00 -5.18 -19.08
C ILE A 168 -26.67 -5.93 -19.00
N ASP A 169 -25.55 -5.21 -18.88
CA ASP A 169 -24.20 -5.79 -18.84
C ASP A 169 -23.88 -6.45 -17.48
N PHE A 170 -24.77 -6.27 -16.50
CA PHE A 170 -24.63 -6.83 -15.15
C PHE A 170 -25.47 -8.07 -14.88
N GLU A 171 -26.25 -8.56 -15.84
CA GLU A 171 -26.93 -9.85 -15.64
C GLU A 171 -25.90 -11.00 -15.51
N PRO A 172 -26.01 -11.87 -14.50
CA PRO A 172 -27.13 -12.12 -13.57
C PRO A 172 -26.96 -11.52 -12.15
N VAL A 173 -26.13 -10.48 -11.95
CA VAL A 173 -25.80 -9.92 -10.63
C VAL A 173 -26.43 -8.55 -10.35
N ASP A 174 -27.21 -8.04 -11.28
CA ASP A 174 -27.90 -6.76 -11.20
C ASP A 174 -28.66 -6.55 -9.89
N LYS A 175 -29.41 -7.56 -9.44
CA LYS A 175 -30.18 -7.51 -8.18
C LYS A 175 -29.28 -7.42 -6.93
N THR A 176 -28.11 -8.04 -6.96
CA THR A 176 -27.18 -7.99 -5.84
C THR A 176 -26.54 -6.60 -5.76
N ILE A 177 -26.28 -5.97 -6.91
CA ILE A 177 -25.80 -4.59 -6.99
C ILE A 177 -26.89 -3.63 -6.49
N GLU A 178 -28.15 -3.81 -6.89
CA GLU A 178 -29.28 -3.01 -6.40
C GLU A 178 -29.38 -3.05 -4.87
N LEU A 179 -29.27 -4.23 -4.26
CA LEU A 179 -29.26 -4.38 -2.80
C LEU A 179 -28.09 -3.64 -2.13
N GLN A 180 -26.93 -3.62 -2.78
CA GLN A 180 -25.77 -2.86 -2.28
C GLN A 180 -26.03 -1.35 -2.38
N ILE A 181 -26.66 -0.89 -3.45
CA ILE A 181 -27.05 0.52 -3.66
C ILE A 181 -28.05 0.92 -2.56
N GLU A 182 -29.12 0.13 -2.33
CA GLU A 182 -30.10 0.39 -1.26
C GLU A 182 -29.44 0.44 0.13
N ASN A 183 -28.45 -0.40 0.38
CA ASN A 183 -27.71 -0.41 1.65
C ASN A 183 -26.91 0.88 1.86
N ILE A 184 -26.25 1.37 0.80
CA ILE A 184 -25.53 2.65 0.83
C ILE A 184 -26.50 3.82 1.03
N GLU A 185 -27.65 3.82 0.36
CA GLU A 185 -28.70 4.85 0.53
C GLU A 185 -29.20 4.90 1.98
N LYS A 186 -29.44 3.74 2.58
CA LYS A 186 -29.83 3.65 3.98
C LYS A 186 -28.75 4.20 4.91
N MET A 187 -27.49 3.91 4.65
CA MET A 187 -26.39 4.48 5.43
C MET A 187 -26.28 6.00 5.30
N PHE A 188 -26.62 6.58 4.14
CA PHE A 188 -26.73 8.03 4.02
C PHE A 188 -27.84 8.60 4.91
N GLN A 189 -28.98 7.91 5.03
CA GLN A 189 -30.07 8.30 5.93
C GLN A 189 -29.65 8.20 7.40
N ASP A 190 -28.97 7.11 7.77
CA ASP A 190 -28.44 6.92 9.12
C ASP A 190 -27.41 7.99 9.48
N PHE A 191 -26.54 8.38 8.52
CA PHE A 191 -25.64 9.51 8.69
C PHE A 191 -26.38 10.84 8.95
N GLU A 192 -27.44 11.12 8.19
CA GLU A 192 -28.25 12.33 8.41
C GLU A 192 -28.90 12.33 9.80
N MET A 193 -29.38 11.18 10.26
CA MET A 193 -29.91 11.05 11.62
C MET A 193 -28.84 11.27 12.72
N CYS A 194 -27.61 10.81 12.50
CA CYS A 194 -26.50 11.07 13.42
C CYS A 194 -26.13 12.56 13.46
N MET A 195 -26.12 13.24 12.32
CA MET A 195 -25.88 14.67 12.23
C MET A 195 -26.98 15.49 12.93
N GLU A 196 -28.25 15.08 12.81
CA GLU A 196 -29.39 15.71 13.52
C GLU A 196 -29.30 15.52 15.05
N LYS A 197 -28.74 14.38 15.48
CA LYS A 197 -28.52 14.07 16.91
C LYS A 197 -27.22 14.67 17.45
N GLU A 198 -26.48 15.41 16.63
CA GLU A 198 -25.17 15.98 16.97
C GLU A 198 -24.14 14.91 17.39
N ASP A 199 -24.30 13.65 16.94
CA ASP A 199 -23.35 12.55 17.17
C ASP A 199 -22.27 12.55 16.07
N TYR A 200 -21.38 13.52 16.13
CA TYR A 200 -20.32 13.75 15.13
C TYR A 200 -19.27 12.63 15.10
N ILE A 201 -19.10 11.90 16.21
CA ILE A 201 -18.16 10.76 16.26
C ILE A 201 -18.67 9.62 15.40
N GLU A 202 -19.95 9.25 15.59
CA GLU A 202 -20.57 8.19 14.82
C GLU A 202 -20.73 8.62 13.35
N ALA A 203 -21.11 9.87 13.11
CA ALA A 203 -21.17 10.44 11.75
C ALA A 203 -19.84 10.33 11.02
N ASN A 204 -18.70 10.62 11.68
CA ASN A 204 -17.37 10.49 11.07
C ASN A 204 -17.01 9.04 10.73
N LYS A 205 -17.35 8.08 11.60
CA LYS A 205 -17.17 6.65 11.29
C LYS A 205 -18.01 6.24 10.07
N MET A 206 -19.27 6.70 10.00
CA MET A 206 -20.13 6.44 8.86
C MET A 206 -19.58 7.00 7.55
N VAL A 207 -18.99 8.19 7.55
CA VAL A 207 -18.31 8.76 6.38
C VAL A 207 -17.19 7.85 5.88
N SER A 208 -16.39 7.31 6.80
CA SER A 208 -15.30 6.37 6.46
C SER A 208 -15.83 5.08 5.84
N VAL A 209 -16.90 4.51 6.44
CA VAL A 209 -17.53 3.30 5.92
C VAL A 209 -18.21 3.55 4.57
N LEU A 210 -18.93 4.66 4.42
CA LEU A 210 -19.54 5.07 3.16
C LEU A 210 -18.52 5.23 2.05
N ASN A 211 -17.37 5.85 2.34
CA ASN A 211 -16.29 5.98 1.36
C ASN A 211 -15.77 4.61 0.90
N GLY A 212 -15.58 3.67 1.82
CA GLY A 212 -15.18 2.30 1.50
C GLY A 212 -16.22 1.57 0.63
N LEU A 213 -17.51 1.66 1.00
CA LEU A 213 -18.60 1.02 0.25
C LEU A 213 -18.79 1.60 -1.14
N ILE A 214 -18.68 2.92 -1.28
CA ILE A 214 -18.79 3.61 -2.59
C ILE A 214 -17.60 3.25 -3.47
N SER A 215 -16.38 3.25 -2.95
CA SER A 215 -15.19 2.83 -3.70
C SER A 215 -15.28 1.36 -4.13
N HIS A 216 -15.81 0.50 -3.28
CA HIS A 216 -16.07 -0.89 -3.65
C HIS A 216 -17.14 -1.00 -4.75
N LEU A 217 -18.23 -0.23 -4.65
CA LEU A 217 -19.27 -0.18 -5.69
C LEU A 217 -18.70 0.34 -7.03
N GLU A 218 -17.84 1.37 -7.02
CA GLU A 218 -17.13 1.85 -8.22
C GLU A 218 -16.31 0.73 -8.87
N THR A 219 -15.55 -0.03 -8.08
CA THR A 219 -14.77 -1.19 -8.58
C THR A 219 -15.68 -2.26 -9.19
N ILE A 220 -16.79 -2.58 -8.54
CA ILE A 220 -17.79 -3.54 -9.02
C ILE A 220 -18.33 -3.11 -10.39
N ILE A 221 -18.73 -1.84 -10.51
CA ILE A 221 -19.33 -1.30 -11.73
C ILE A 221 -18.31 -1.28 -12.90
N ASP A 222 -17.04 -1.03 -12.60
CA ASP A 222 -15.97 -1.01 -13.61
C ASP A 222 -15.56 -2.44 -14.07
N GLU A 223 -15.44 -3.38 -13.15
CA GLU A 223 -14.84 -4.69 -13.41
C GLU A 223 -15.85 -5.79 -13.79
N ILE A 224 -17.06 -5.79 -13.23
CA ILE A 224 -18.03 -6.87 -13.44
C ILE A 224 -18.42 -7.07 -14.91
N PRO A 225 -18.72 -6.05 -15.71
CA PRO A 225 -19.10 -6.29 -17.12
C PRO A 225 -18.02 -7.03 -17.91
N GLY A 226 -16.76 -6.63 -17.70
CA GLY A 226 -15.61 -7.30 -18.31
C GLY A 226 -15.43 -8.74 -17.83
N ALA A 227 -15.59 -8.98 -16.53
CA ALA A 227 -15.51 -10.32 -15.95
C ALA A 227 -16.63 -11.23 -16.45
N LEU A 228 -17.87 -10.76 -16.50
CA LEU A 228 -19.00 -11.50 -17.03
C LEU A 228 -18.85 -11.80 -18.51
N LEU A 229 -18.39 -10.84 -19.31
CA LEU A 229 -18.12 -11.05 -20.73
C LEU A 229 -17.05 -12.13 -20.94
N MET A 230 -15.97 -12.13 -20.16
CA MET A 230 -14.95 -13.16 -20.21
C MET A 230 -15.48 -14.52 -19.78
N ALA A 231 -16.17 -14.59 -18.63
CA ALA A 231 -16.62 -15.85 -18.04
C ALA A 231 -17.76 -16.52 -18.84
N LEU A 232 -18.71 -15.74 -19.34
CA LEU A 232 -19.91 -16.29 -20.00
C LEU A 232 -19.77 -16.41 -21.52
N ASN A 233 -18.95 -15.58 -22.15
CA ASN A 233 -18.90 -15.52 -23.62
C ASN A 233 -17.52 -15.87 -24.18
N ILE A 234 -16.47 -15.13 -23.79
CA ILE A 234 -15.16 -15.22 -24.45
C ILE A 234 -14.51 -16.57 -24.18
N ILE A 235 -14.35 -16.94 -22.90
CA ILE A 235 -13.64 -18.17 -22.52
C ILE A 235 -14.42 -19.42 -22.97
N PRO A 236 -15.74 -19.57 -22.74
CA PRO A 236 -16.48 -20.73 -23.21
C PRO A 236 -16.41 -20.92 -24.71
N LYS A 237 -16.49 -19.82 -25.49
CA LYS A 237 -16.31 -19.88 -26.94
C LYS A 237 -14.90 -20.35 -27.30
N ARG A 238 -13.88 -19.81 -26.64
CA ARG A 238 -12.49 -20.18 -26.88
C ARG A 238 -12.20 -21.64 -26.54
N LEU A 239 -12.79 -22.15 -25.44
CA LEU A 239 -12.71 -23.58 -25.06
C LEU A 239 -13.39 -24.47 -26.09
N THR A 240 -14.52 -24.04 -26.64
CA THR A 240 -15.22 -24.76 -27.71
C THR A 240 -14.36 -24.83 -28.97
N ASP A 241 -13.78 -23.72 -29.40
CA ASP A 241 -12.88 -23.66 -30.56
C ASP A 241 -11.64 -24.53 -30.34
N LEU A 242 -11.07 -24.50 -29.13
CA LEU A 242 -9.94 -25.33 -28.73
C LEU A 242 -10.26 -26.82 -28.82
N LYS A 243 -11.42 -27.21 -28.29
CA LYS A 243 -11.90 -28.62 -28.34
C LYS A 243 -12.10 -29.11 -29.77
N ILE A 244 -12.68 -28.27 -30.64
CA ILE A 244 -12.87 -28.59 -32.05
C ILE A 244 -11.51 -28.79 -32.78
N GLU A 245 -10.58 -27.85 -32.59
CA GLU A 245 -9.26 -27.94 -33.26
C GLU A 245 -8.44 -29.11 -32.71
N TYR A 246 -8.47 -29.36 -31.40
CA TYR A 246 -7.84 -30.52 -30.77
C TYR A 246 -8.34 -31.82 -31.41
N GLN A 247 -9.66 -32.03 -31.48
CA GLN A 247 -10.25 -33.23 -32.06
C GLN A 247 -9.89 -33.38 -33.54
N LYS A 248 -9.84 -32.28 -34.30
CA LYS A 248 -9.42 -32.28 -35.70
C LYS A 248 -7.96 -32.70 -35.86
N MET A 249 -7.08 -32.27 -34.99
CA MET A 249 -5.67 -32.65 -35.00
C MET A 249 -5.48 -34.11 -34.60
N ILE A 250 -6.18 -34.62 -33.58
CA ILE A 250 -6.16 -36.04 -33.21
C ILE A 250 -6.61 -36.92 -34.37
N ARG A 251 -7.70 -36.57 -35.06
CA ARG A 251 -8.18 -37.31 -36.27
C ARG A 251 -7.14 -37.33 -37.38
N LYS A 252 -6.28 -36.33 -37.49
CA LYS A 252 -5.17 -36.27 -38.43
C LYS A 252 -3.91 -37.01 -37.95
N GLY A 253 -3.97 -37.65 -36.77
CA GLY A 253 -2.89 -38.44 -36.21
C GLY A 253 -1.76 -37.62 -35.55
N TYR A 254 -2.05 -36.42 -35.04
CA TYR A 254 -1.13 -35.71 -34.16
C TYR A 254 -1.15 -36.34 -32.76
N GLN A 255 0.00 -36.44 -32.12
CA GLN A 255 0.13 -36.94 -30.74
C GLN A 255 0.18 -35.75 -29.80
N LEU A 256 -0.95 -35.41 -29.18
CA LEU A 256 -1.11 -34.23 -28.33
C LEU A 256 -1.40 -34.58 -26.88
N ASP A 257 -1.23 -35.86 -26.48
CA ASP A 257 -1.57 -36.34 -25.12
C ASP A 257 -0.82 -35.61 -24.03
N TYR A 258 0.41 -35.15 -24.30
CA TYR A 258 1.24 -34.41 -23.37
C TYR A 258 0.66 -33.03 -22.99
N LEU A 259 -0.26 -32.46 -23.79
CA LEU A 259 -0.91 -31.17 -23.50
C LEU A 259 -2.08 -31.29 -22.52
N ASN A 260 -2.57 -32.51 -22.25
CA ASN A 260 -3.70 -32.79 -21.35
C ASN A 260 -4.91 -31.87 -21.59
N VAL A 261 -5.22 -31.57 -22.86
CA VAL A 261 -6.18 -30.55 -23.29
C VAL A 261 -7.56 -30.77 -22.67
N GLU A 262 -8.07 -32.00 -22.73
CA GLU A 262 -9.42 -32.32 -22.23
C GLU A 262 -9.52 -32.10 -20.71
N TYR A 263 -8.54 -32.56 -19.94
CA TYR A 263 -8.49 -32.38 -18.51
C TYR A 263 -8.44 -30.86 -18.14
N ASN A 264 -7.61 -30.11 -18.84
CA ASN A 264 -7.47 -28.68 -18.57
C ASN A 264 -8.74 -27.88 -18.94
N ILE A 265 -9.45 -28.27 -19.98
CA ILE A 265 -10.76 -27.69 -20.33
C ILE A 265 -11.75 -27.91 -19.19
N GLU A 266 -11.88 -29.14 -18.66
CA GLU A 266 -12.78 -29.45 -17.55
C GLU A 266 -12.44 -28.67 -16.29
N GLU A 267 -11.15 -28.52 -15.97
CA GLU A 267 -10.70 -27.73 -14.84
C GLU A 267 -11.01 -26.23 -14.99
N ILE A 268 -10.86 -25.69 -16.21
CA ILE A 268 -11.23 -24.29 -16.49
C ILE A 268 -12.75 -24.11 -16.36
N GLU A 269 -13.55 -25.02 -16.89
CA GLU A 269 -15.02 -24.97 -16.79
C GLU A 269 -15.47 -24.97 -15.32
N LYS A 270 -14.87 -25.79 -14.44
CA LYS A 270 -15.13 -25.79 -13.00
C LYS A 270 -14.74 -24.46 -12.35
N LYS A 271 -13.54 -23.97 -12.65
CA LYS A 271 -13.06 -22.68 -12.10
C LYS A 271 -13.94 -21.50 -12.52
N ILE A 272 -14.47 -21.51 -13.75
CA ILE A 272 -15.44 -20.48 -14.17
C ILE A 272 -16.70 -20.51 -13.30
N GLN A 273 -17.18 -21.70 -12.93
CA GLN A 273 -18.34 -21.81 -12.05
C GLN A 273 -18.05 -21.26 -10.64
N ASP A 274 -16.86 -21.53 -10.09
CA ASP A 274 -16.41 -20.99 -8.81
C ASP A 274 -16.27 -19.46 -8.86
N ILE A 275 -15.71 -18.93 -9.94
CA ILE A 275 -15.59 -17.48 -10.14
C ILE A 275 -16.99 -16.85 -10.27
N MET A 276 -17.89 -17.45 -11.01
CA MET A 276 -19.28 -16.97 -11.12
C MET A 276 -20.00 -16.99 -9.79
N ALA A 277 -19.73 -17.96 -8.92
CA ALA A 277 -20.27 -17.96 -7.55
C ALA A 277 -19.73 -16.79 -6.72
N LYS A 278 -18.43 -16.45 -6.85
CA LYS A 278 -17.82 -15.27 -6.20
C LYS A 278 -18.42 -13.95 -6.75
N ILE A 279 -18.54 -13.82 -8.06
CA ILE A 279 -19.11 -12.62 -8.70
C ILE A 279 -20.57 -12.40 -8.25
N ARG A 280 -21.36 -13.46 -8.05
CA ARG A 280 -22.75 -13.35 -7.56
C ARG A 280 -22.87 -12.74 -6.16
N VAL A 281 -21.84 -12.84 -5.34
CA VAL A 281 -21.77 -12.19 -4.03
C VAL A 281 -20.91 -10.92 -4.04
N LEU A 282 -20.62 -10.39 -5.24
CA LEU A 282 -19.82 -9.19 -5.48
C LEU A 282 -18.38 -9.29 -4.94
N ASN A 283 -17.85 -10.49 -4.82
CA ASN A 283 -16.45 -10.72 -4.48
C ASN A 283 -15.63 -10.87 -5.77
N LEU A 284 -14.85 -9.84 -6.11
CA LEU A 284 -14.01 -9.79 -7.31
C LEU A 284 -12.54 -10.14 -7.04
N GLU A 285 -12.20 -10.49 -5.78
CA GLU A 285 -10.82 -10.82 -5.40
C GLU A 285 -10.28 -11.92 -6.32
N ASP A 286 -9.21 -11.61 -7.03
CA ASP A 286 -8.53 -12.48 -8.02
C ASP A 286 -9.39 -12.92 -9.24
N ALA A 287 -10.71 -12.67 -9.26
CA ALA A 287 -11.59 -13.16 -10.31
C ALA A 287 -11.17 -12.71 -11.72
N VAL A 288 -10.88 -11.43 -11.88
CA VAL A 288 -10.44 -10.86 -13.18
C VAL A 288 -9.08 -11.39 -13.57
N PHE A 289 -8.17 -11.55 -12.61
CA PHE A 289 -6.84 -12.11 -12.85
C PHE A 289 -6.94 -13.58 -13.30
N ASP A 290 -7.73 -14.38 -12.60
CA ASP A 290 -7.95 -15.80 -12.94
C ASP A 290 -8.54 -15.97 -14.34
N LEU A 291 -9.55 -15.15 -14.69
CA LEU A 291 -10.14 -15.18 -16.03
C LEU A 291 -9.13 -14.81 -17.13
N LYS A 292 -8.30 -13.80 -16.92
CA LYS A 292 -7.22 -13.46 -17.87
C LYS A 292 -6.21 -14.59 -18.01
N THR A 293 -5.81 -15.21 -16.90
CA THR A 293 -4.88 -16.35 -16.90
C THR A 293 -5.45 -17.54 -17.68
N MET A 294 -6.76 -17.82 -17.56
CA MET A 294 -7.42 -18.87 -18.35
C MET A 294 -7.41 -18.55 -19.83
N LEU A 295 -7.61 -17.29 -20.20
CA LEU A 295 -7.57 -16.87 -21.59
C LEU A 295 -6.15 -17.02 -22.18
N GLU A 296 -5.13 -16.58 -21.45
CA GLU A 296 -3.72 -16.75 -21.83
C GLU A 296 -3.34 -18.22 -21.99
N TYR A 297 -3.84 -19.09 -21.10
CA TYR A 297 -3.64 -20.53 -21.22
C TYR A 297 -4.22 -21.06 -22.54
N THR A 298 -5.47 -20.70 -22.90
CA THR A 298 -6.07 -21.15 -24.16
C THR A 298 -5.26 -20.68 -25.37
N ASP A 299 -4.77 -19.45 -25.36
CA ASP A 299 -3.90 -18.91 -26.41
C ASP A 299 -2.57 -19.66 -26.52
N SER A 300 -1.99 -20.04 -25.38
CA SER A 300 -0.78 -20.85 -25.32
C SER A 300 -0.98 -22.19 -25.98
N VAL A 301 -2.10 -22.89 -25.72
CA VAL A 301 -2.40 -24.18 -26.33
C VAL A 301 -2.61 -24.06 -27.85
N PHE A 302 -3.27 -23.01 -28.32
CA PHE A 302 -3.36 -22.76 -29.78
C PHE A 302 -1.99 -22.55 -30.41
N ASN A 303 -1.10 -21.83 -29.76
CA ASN A 303 0.28 -21.66 -30.23
C ASN A 303 1.03 -23.00 -30.30
N ASP A 304 0.81 -23.89 -29.33
CA ASP A 304 1.43 -25.21 -29.33
C ASP A 304 0.86 -26.08 -30.46
N PHE A 305 -0.43 -25.99 -30.79
CA PHE A 305 -1.00 -26.62 -31.96
C PHE A 305 -0.35 -26.14 -33.25
N GLU A 306 -0.08 -24.86 -33.40
CA GLU A 306 0.61 -24.33 -34.58
C GLU A 306 2.07 -24.82 -34.68
N LYS A 307 2.77 -24.88 -33.53
CA LYS A 307 4.13 -25.46 -33.48
C LYS A 307 4.13 -26.93 -33.95
N GLU A 308 3.17 -27.74 -33.48
CA GLU A 308 3.04 -29.13 -33.88
C GLU A 308 2.74 -29.27 -35.37
N LYS A 309 1.91 -28.43 -35.94
CA LYS A 309 1.64 -28.42 -37.42
C LYS A 309 2.91 -28.10 -38.19
N ILE A 310 3.70 -27.13 -37.77
CA ILE A 310 4.97 -26.75 -38.40
C ILE A 310 5.99 -27.89 -38.28
N ALA A 311 6.13 -28.47 -37.07
CA ALA A 311 7.06 -29.57 -36.82
C ALA A 311 6.74 -30.80 -37.69
N ARG A 312 5.47 -31.18 -37.80
CA ARG A 312 5.04 -32.30 -38.67
C ARG A 312 5.32 -32.02 -40.12
N LYS A 313 5.02 -30.84 -40.62
CA LYS A 313 5.31 -30.45 -41.99
C LYS A 313 6.81 -30.58 -42.31
N SER A 314 7.67 -30.04 -41.43
CA SER A 314 9.12 -30.13 -41.55
C SER A 314 9.62 -31.58 -41.51
N PHE A 315 9.02 -32.42 -40.66
CA PHE A 315 9.32 -33.85 -40.62
C PHE A 315 8.94 -34.57 -41.92
N GLU A 316 7.73 -34.35 -42.44
CA GLU A 316 7.26 -34.94 -43.69
C GLU A 316 8.14 -34.54 -44.90
N GLU A 317 8.53 -33.27 -44.99
CA GLU A 317 9.48 -32.76 -45.98
C GLU A 317 10.84 -33.45 -45.85
N SER A 318 11.36 -33.59 -44.65
CA SER A 318 12.62 -34.28 -44.38
C SER A 318 12.56 -35.77 -44.77
N VAL A 319 11.47 -36.47 -44.43
CA VAL A 319 11.23 -37.86 -44.79
C VAL A 319 11.19 -38.01 -46.33
N ASN A 320 10.55 -37.11 -47.05
CA ASN A 320 10.47 -37.14 -48.51
C ASN A 320 11.85 -36.94 -49.18
N ILE A 321 12.65 -36.02 -48.61
CA ILE A 321 14.05 -35.80 -49.03
C ILE A 321 14.88 -37.08 -48.79
N PHE A 322 14.74 -37.71 -47.64
CA PHE A 322 15.43 -38.95 -47.29
C PHE A 322 15.04 -40.11 -48.24
N LYS A 323 13.74 -40.30 -48.48
CA LYS A 323 13.23 -41.30 -49.45
C LYS A 323 13.83 -41.08 -50.80
N SER A 324 13.79 -39.82 -51.29
CA SER A 324 14.37 -39.51 -52.63
C SER A 324 15.87 -39.83 -52.71
N LYS A 325 16.64 -39.52 -51.68
CA LYS A 325 18.06 -39.85 -51.61
C LYS A 325 18.30 -41.36 -51.57
N ALA A 326 17.50 -42.09 -50.76
CA ALA A 326 17.57 -43.55 -50.66
C ALA A 326 17.29 -44.22 -52.00
N TYR A 327 16.27 -43.77 -52.76
CA TYR A 327 16.00 -44.28 -54.13
C TYR A 327 17.15 -44.02 -55.08
N LYS A 328 17.77 -42.83 -55.04
CA LYS A 328 18.95 -42.51 -55.89
C LYS A 328 20.16 -43.39 -55.54
N ILE A 329 20.42 -43.65 -54.28
CA ILE A 329 21.50 -44.54 -53.85
C ILE A 329 21.21 -45.98 -54.32
N ASN A 330 20.00 -46.46 -54.12
CA ASN A 330 19.61 -47.81 -54.57
C ASN A 330 19.74 -47.98 -56.10
N ASP A 331 19.28 -47.02 -56.92
CA ASP A 331 19.44 -46.99 -58.33
C ASP A 331 20.94 -46.98 -58.71
N PHE A 332 21.75 -46.20 -58.06
CA PHE A 332 23.19 -46.19 -58.28
C PHE A 332 23.85 -47.51 -57.91
N MET A 333 23.51 -48.17 -56.82
CA MET A 333 23.98 -49.50 -56.44
C MET A 333 23.58 -50.57 -57.45
N ASN A 334 22.33 -50.54 -57.93
CA ASN A 334 21.84 -51.47 -58.96
C ASN A 334 22.60 -51.31 -60.28
N LYS A 335 22.90 -50.08 -60.68
CA LYS A 335 23.75 -49.79 -61.88
C LYS A 335 25.19 -50.26 -61.72
N LEU A 336 25.77 -50.17 -60.54
CA LEU A 336 27.09 -50.69 -60.20
C LEU A 336 27.11 -52.22 -60.27
N SER A 337 26.13 -52.90 -59.64
CA SER A 337 26.04 -54.36 -59.61
C SER A 337 25.80 -54.94 -61.00
N GLY A 338 25.12 -54.20 -61.89
CA GLY A 338 24.93 -54.61 -63.32
C GLY A 338 26.18 -54.39 -64.19
N ARG A 339 27.20 -53.65 -63.74
CA ARG A 339 28.49 -53.44 -64.44
C ARG A 339 29.58 -54.43 -64.02
N VAL A 340 29.37 -55.13 -62.91
CA VAL A 340 30.31 -56.10 -62.33
C VAL A 340 29.97 -57.55 -62.80
N LYS A 341 28.87 -57.76 -63.51
CA LYS A 341 28.55 -58.96 -64.21
C LYS A 341 28.98 -58.81 -65.73
#